data_0f5fdda12b23d9cd8ac0272511c67ff2
#
_entry.id   0f5fdda12b23d9cd8ac0272511c67ff2
#
_cell.length_a   1.000
_cell.length_b   1.000
_cell.length_c   1.000
_cell.angle_alpha   90.00
_cell.angle_beta   90.00
_cell.angle_gamma   90.00
#
_symmetry.space_group_name_H-M   'P 1'
#
loop_
_entity.id
_entity.type
_entity.pdbx_description
1 polymer ?
#
loop_
_entity_poly.entity_id
_entity_poly.type
_entity_poly.pdbx_seq_one_letter_code
_entity_poly.pdbx_strand_id
1 'polypeptide(L)'
;MAPDGAPSRQPTSRARRDALITHLREAGGADVASLARAFGVSVETIRRDLRHLEAGGRVIRSHGRAVPAESAAFETDQGFRSRHLADEKERIAAAAAALLGDAETVFLDEGNQPLLVGRALPADRDLTIVTTSLPTAVELAAGPRTTVIVVGGRVRPTTLGAVDTWATRMLGRMEPDLAFMGANGITDDGWLTPPDPTVAAVKETALGCARR
;
A
#
# COMPACT_ATOMS: atom_id res chain seq x y z
N MET A 1 11.81 -24.49 54.36
CA MET A 1 12.19 -23.07 54.14
C MET A 1 12.44 -22.93 52.65
N ALA A 2 11.41 -22.49 51.92
CA ALA A 2 11.48 -22.28 50.46
C ALA A 2 11.99 -20.85 50.19
N PRO A 3 12.86 -20.64 49.20
CA PRO A 3 13.31 -19.30 48.89
C PRO A 3 12.32 -18.58 47.99
N ASP A 4 12.10 -17.36 48.39
CA ASP A 4 11.39 -16.25 47.75
C ASP A 4 11.33 -16.29 46.21
N GLY A 5 10.11 -16.20 45.72
CA GLY A 5 9.80 -15.80 44.34
C GLY A 5 10.14 -14.33 44.14
N ALA A 6 11.24 -14.07 43.45
CA ALA A 6 11.55 -12.73 42.98
C ALA A 6 10.39 -12.22 42.10
N PRO A 7 9.90 -10.96 42.27
CA PRO A 7 8.86 -10.38 41.43
C PRO A 7 9.41 -10.29 40.01
N SER A 8 8.74 -10.93 39.03
CA SER A 8 9.06 -10.80 37.62
C SER A 8 8.96 -9.32 37.24
N ARG A 9 10.11 -8.65 37.05
CA ARG A 9 10.15 -7.26 36.58
C ARG A 9 9.37 -7.17 35.28
N GLN A 10 8.28 -6.44 35.29
CA GLN A 10 7.57 -6.13 34.08
C GLN A 10 8.55 -5.53 33.04
N PRO A 11 8.55 -6.01 31.80
CA PRO A 11 9.47 -5.52 30.80
C PRO A 11 9.34 -4.02 30.65
N THR A 12 10.47 -3.33 30.47
CA THR A 12 10.46 -1.88 30.21
C THR A 12 9.58 -1.58 29.00
N SER A 13 9.04 -0.38 28.92
CA SER A 13 8.18 0.03 27.77
C SER A 13 8.86 -0.15 26.41
N ARG A 14 10.20 -0.02 26.35
CA ARG A 14 10.99 -0.27 25.14
C ARG A 14 11.03 -1.77 24.80
N ALA A 15 11.42 -2.60 25.76
CA ALA A 15 11.47 -4.06 25.56
C ALA A 15 10.10 -4.63 25.19
N ARG A 16 9.02 -4.12 25.80
CA ARG A 16 7.64 -4.51 25.46
C ARG A 16 7.28 -4.12 24.04
N ARG A 17 7.64 -2.92 23.58
CA ARG A 17 7.38 -2.48 22.20
C ARG A 17 8.14 -3.30 21.17
N ASP A 18 9.39 -3.67 21.44
CA ASP A 18 10.17 -4.54 20.55
C ASP A 18 9.55 -5.95 20.50
N ALA A 19 9.13 -6.51 21.64
CA ALA A 19 8.41 -7.77 21.69
C ALA A 19 7.03 -7.73 20.98
N LEU A 20 6.31 -6.59 21.05
CA LEU A 20 5.06 -6.38 20.31
C LEU A 20 5.27 -6.50 18.80
N ILE A 21 6.31 -5.90 18.25
CA ILE A 21 6.61 -6.01 16.82
C ILE A 21 6.92 -7.45 16.43
N THR A 22 7.77 -8.14 17.20
CA THR A 22 8.08 -9.54 16.94
C THR A 22 6.82 -10.40 16.94
N HIS A 23 5.96 -10.23 17.95
CA HIS A 23 4.67 -10.95 18.01
C HIS A 23 3.75 -10.64 16.83
N LEU A 24 3.67 -9.36 16.41
CA LEU A 24 2.87 -8.96 15.26
C LEU A 24 3.42 -9.55 13.95
N ARG A 25 4.74 -9.66 13.79
CA ARG A 25 5.39 -10.30 12.64
C ARG A 25 5.04 -11.79 12.55
N GLU A 26 5.17 -12.50 13.65
CA GLU A 26 4.86 -13.94 13.73
C GLU A 26 3.37 -14.23 13.49
N ALA A 27 2.48 -13.38 14.02
CA ALA A 27 1.02 -13.56 13.91
C ALA A 27 0.40 -12.94 12.67
N GLY A 28 1.16 -12.17 11.83
CA GLY A 28 0.62 -11.40 10.71
C GLY A 28 -0.35 -10.29 11.13
N GLY A 29 -0.32 -9.88 12.41
CA GLY A 29 -1.17 -8.87 13.01
C GLY A 29 -2.10 -9.43 14.10
N ALA A 30 -2.56 -8.54 15.01
CA ALA A 30 -3.43 -8.90 16.12
C ALA A 30 -4.35 -7.74 16.53
N ASP A 31 -5.48 -8.06 17.17
CA ASP A 31 -6.34 -7.05 17.79
C ASP A 31 -5.78 -6.59 19.14
N VAL A 32 -6.14 -5.36 19.53
CA VAL A 32 -5.61 -4.71 20.74
C VAL A 32 -5.95 -5.49 22.01
N ALA A 33 -7.10 -6.14 22.07
CA ALA A 33 -7.52 -6.89 23.25
C ALA A 33 -6.70 -8.20 23.39
N SER A 34 -6.44 -8.88 22.29
CA SER A 34 -5.56 -10.08 22.26
C SER A 34 -4.13 -9.71 22.66
N LEU A 35 -3.58 -8.61 22.16
CA LEU A 35 -2.27 -8.12 22.58
C LEU A 35 -2.23 -7.79 24.09
N ALA A 36 -3.27 -7.15 24.61
CA ALA A 36 -3.35 -6.84 26.04
C ALA A 36 -3.30 -8.12 26.91
N ARG A 37 -4.02 -9.16 26.50
CA ARG A 37 -3.97 -10.48 27.15
C ARG A 37 -2.61 -11.15 27.01
N ALA A 38 -2.05 -11.20 25.82
CA ALA A 38 -0.77 -11.85 25.54
C ALA A 38 0.40 -11.22 26.31
N PHE A 39 0.38 -9.89 26.48
CA PHE A 39 1.44 -9.16 27.17
C PHE A 39 1.15 -8.87 28.65
N GLY A 40 0.00 -9.29 29.18
CA GLY A 40 -0.36 -9.10 30.59
C GLY A 40 -0.46 -7.64 31.03
N VAL A 41 -0.87 -6.74 30.13
CA VAL A 41 -1.01 -5.31 30.38
C VAL A 41 -2.41 -4.81 30.01
N SER A 42 -2.75 -3.59 30.45
CA SER A 42 -4.05 -3.00 30.09
C SER A 42 -4.15 -2.67 28.58
N VAL A 43 -5.37 -2.69 28.08
CA VAL A 43 -5.70 -2.26 26.71
C VAL A 43 -5.16 -0.86 26.41
N GLU A 44 -5.21 0.05 27.40
CA GLU A 44 -4.72 1.41 27.22
C GLU A 44 -3.19 1.46 27.13
N THR A 45 -2.48 0.57 27.84
CA THR A 45 -1.03 0.42 27.72
C THR A 45 -0.65 -0.02 26.32
N ILE A 46 -1.33 -1.04 25.77
CA ILE A 46 -1.12 -1.49 24.38
C ILE A 46 -1.43 -0.38 23.38
N ARG A 47 -2.55 0.34 23.56
CA ARG A 47 -2.88 1.48 22.66
C ARG A 47 -1.80 2.56 22.67
N ARG A 48 -1.19 2.84 23.82
CA ARG A 48 -0.10 3.81 23.93
C ARG A 48 1.17 3.31 23.25
N ASP A 49 1.53 2.05 23.47
CA ASP A 49 2.69 1.44 22.82
C ASP A 49 2.51 1.38 21.29
N LEU A 50 1.34 0.98 20.81
CA LEU A 50 1.02 0.95 19.38
C LEU A 50 1.03 2.36 18.76
N ARG A 51 0.53 3.42 19.46
CA ARG A 51 0.65 4.80 18.98
C ARG A 51 2.11 5.22 18.79
N HIS A 52 2.98 4.84 19.74
CA HIS A 52 4.41 5.14 19.63
C HIS A 52 5.08 4.38 18.46
N LEU A 53 4.73 3.12 18.26
CA LEU A 53 5.24 2.31 17.16
C LEU A 53 4.73 2.78 15.81
N GLU A 54 3.49 3.25 15.73
CA GLU A 54 2.88 3.82 14.53
C GLU A 54 3.53 5.16 14.16
N ALA A 55 3.78 6.04 15.15
CA ALA A 55 4.51 7.29 14.96
C ALA A 55 5.95 7.05 14.44
N GLY A 56 6.56 5.91 14.82
CA GLY A 56 7.85 5.46 14.31
C GLY A 56 7.78 4.66 13.01
N GLY A 57 6.61 4.55 12.36
CA GLY A 57 6.44 3.83 11.10
C GLY A 57 6.63 2.32 11.18
N ARG A 58 6.61 1.72 12.39
CA ARG A 58 6.88 0.28 12.61
C ARG A 58 5.62 -0.59 12.65
N VAL A 59 4.45 0.00 12.88
CA VAL A 59 3.16 -0.67 12.98
C VAL A 59 2.09 0.20 12.31
N ILE A 60 1.13 -0.45 11.68
CA ILE A 60 -0.07 0.15 11.12
C ILE A 60 -1.25 -0.27 11.98
N ARG A 61 -2.15 0.68 12.34
CA ARG A 61 -3.38 0.39 13.06
C ARG A 61 -4.59 0.70 12.19
N SER A 62 -5.48 -0.27 12.07
CA SER A 62 -6.74 -0.10 11.37
C SER A 62 -7.84 -0.90 12.07
N HIS A 63 -9.02 -0.29 12.29
CA HIS A 63 -10.22 -0.93 12.83
C HIS A 63 -9.98 -1.78 14.10
N GLY A 64 -9.15 -1.27 15.04
CA GLY A 64 -8.85 -1.97 16.29
C GLY A 64 -7.82 -3.10 16.19
N ARG A 65 -7.24 -3.33 15.02
CA ARG A 65 -6.16 -4.27 14.76
C ARG A 65 -4.83 -3.54 14.53
N ALA A 66 -3.74 -4.20 14.89
CA ALA A 66 -2.37 -3.75 14.59
C ALA A 66 -1.65 -4.78 13.73
N VAL A 67 -0.87 -4.31 12.76
CA VAL A 67 -0.03 -5.14 11.89
C VAL A 67 1.35 -4.52 11.74
N PRO A 68 2.40 -5.30 11.45
CA PRO A 68 3.71 -4.75 11.11
C PRO A 68 3.61 -3.85 9.88
N ALA A 69 4.35 -2.74 9.86
CA ALA A 69 4.34 -1.82 8.73
C ALA A 69 4.84 -2.48 7.43
N GLU A 70 5.73 -3.46 7.55
CA GLU A 70 6.27 -4.28 6.47
C GLU A 70 5.36 -5.44 6.04
N SER A 71 4.20 -5.62 6.66
CA SER A 71 3.31 -6.75 6.33
C SER A 71 2.62 -6.53 4.98
N ALA A 72 3.09 -7.23 3.95
CA ALA A 72 2.47 -7.28 2.63
C ALA A 72 1.04 -7.88 2.63
N ALA A 73 0.69 -8.64 3.68
CA ALA A 73 -0.61 -9.28 3.83
C ALA A 73 -1.74 -8.33 4.24
N PHE A 74 -1.42 -7.08 4.59
CA PHE A 74 -2.40 -6.11 5.06
C PHE A 74 -2.50 -4.90 4.12
N GLU A 75 -3.62 -4.80 3.45
CA GLU A 75 -3.95 -3.67 2.62
C GLU A 75 -4.64 -2.58 3.45
N THR A 76 -3.93 -1.48 3.70
CA THR A 76 -4.49 -0.30 4.36
C THR A 76 -5.43 0.47 3.44
N ASP A 77 -6.39 1.18 4.03
CA ASP A 77 -7.25 2.08 3.26
C ASP A 77 -6.44 3.22 2.61
N GLN A 78 -7.00 3.81 1.56
CA GLN A 78 -6.35 4.85 0.78
C GLN A 78 -6.06 6.11 1.61
N GLY A 79 -6.91 6.44 2.59
CA GLY A 79 -6.71 7.60 3.46
C GLY A 79 -5.50 7.44 4.39
N PHE A 80 -5.21 6.23 4.88
CA PHE A 80 -3.98 5.97 5.62
C PHE A 80 -2.75 6.09 4.72
N ARG A 81 -2.80 5.45 3.54
CA ARG A 81 -1.68 5.46 2.59
C ARG A 81 -1.30 6.87 2.13
N SER A 82 -2.27 7.77 1.96
CA SER A 82 -1.99 9.14 1.52
C SER A 82 -1.25 9.97 2.58
N ARG A 83 -1.44 9.68 3.87
CA ARG A 83 -0.80 10.43 4.96
C ARG A 83 0.53 9.84 5.43
N HIS A 84 0.77 8.56 5.18
CA HIS A 84 1.99 7.88 5.64
C HIS A 84 3.12 8.09 4.65
N LEU A 85 4.27 8.63 5.12
CA LEU A 85 5.45 8.94 4.29
C LEU A 85 5.10 9.83 3.07
N ALA A 86 4.31 10.89 3.28
CA ALA A 86 3.80 11.73 2.20
C ALA A 86 4.94 12.38 1.39
N ASP A 87 5.90 12.99 2.08
CA ASP A 87 7.02 13.68 1.44
C ASP A 87 7.90 12.74 0.62
N GLU A 88 8.16 11.52 1.13
CA GLU A 88 8.90 10.49 0.41
C GLU A 88 8.16 10.05 -0.85
N LYS A 89 6.86 9.87 -0.74
CA LYS A 89 6.02 9.47 -1.87
C LYS A 89 5.92 10.53 -2.94
N GLU A 90 5.86 11.80 -2.58
CA GLU A 90 5.90 12.91 -3.53
C GLU A 90 7.24 12.98 -4.26
N ARG A 91 8.36 12.79 -3.55
CA ARG A 91 9.69 12.71 -4.18
C ARG A 91 9.80 11.53 -5.16
N ILE A 92 9.27 10.37 -4.78
CA ILE A 92 9.20 9.19 -5.67
C ILE A 92 8.34 9.49 -6.89
N ALA A 93 7.18 10.13 -6.70
CA ALA A 93 6.29 10.47 -7.79
C ALA A 93 6.94 11.44 -8.80
N ALA A 94 7.62 12.47 -8.31
CA ALA A 94 8.35 13.41 -9.15
C ALA A 94 9.48 12.73 -9.95
N ALA A 95 10.26 11.86 -9.29
CA ALA A 95 11.31 11.09 -9.94
C ALA A 95 10.75 10.11 -10.99
N ALA A 96 9.63 9.46 -10.70
CA ALA A 96 8.95 8.57 -11.65
C ALA A 96 8.40 9.35 -12.85
N ALA A 97 7.76 10.49 -12.64
CA ALA A 97 7.24 11.33 -13.72
C ALA A 97 8.36 11.83 -14.66
N ALA A 98 9.57 12.05 -14.15
CA ALA A 98 10.74 12.40 -14.98
C ALA A 98 11.16 11.27 -15.95
N LEU A 99 10.72 10.03 -15.73
CA LEU A 99 10.95 8.90 -16.64
C LEU A 99 9.97 8.85 -17.82
N LEU A 100 9.01 9.78 -17.91
CA LEU A 100 8.00 9.81 -18.95
C LEU A 100 8.63 9.76 -20.37
N GLY A 101 9.70 10.53 -20.60
CA GLY A 101 10.35 10.59 -21.92
C GLY A 101 9.39 11.04 -23.00
N ASP A 102 9.32 10.29 -24.08
CA ASP A 102 8.46 10.48 -25.25
C ASP A 102 7.12 9.70 -25.17
N ALA A 103 6.85 9.01 -24.07
CA ALA A 103 5.63 8.25 -23.90
C ALA A 103 4.37 9.14 -24.02
N GLU A 104 3.41 8.67 -24.80
CA GLU A 104 2.09 9.31 -25.02
C GLU A 104 0.97 8.54 -24.31
N THR A 105 1.13 7.24 -24.15
CA THR A 105 0.18 6.36 -23.45
C THR A 105 0.81 5.78 -22.19
N VAL A 106 0.23 6.09 -21.04
CA VAL A 106 0.75 5.72 -19.72
C VAL A 106 -0.27 4.88 -18.96
N PHE A 107 0.13 3.70 -18.50
CA PHE A 107 -0.65 2.94 -17.53
C PHE A 107 -0.31 3.39 -16.12
N LEU A 108 -1.32 3.74 -15.35
CA LEU A 108 -1.25 4.02 -13.92
C LEU A 108 -2.02 2.95 -13.16
N ASP A 109 -1.31 2.17 -12.37
CA ASP A 109 -1.87 1.12 -11.52
C ASP A 109 -2.78 1.68 -10.42
N GLU A 110 -3.48 0.81 -9.71
CA GLU A 110 -4.27 1.20 -8.53
C GLU A 110 -3.38 1.61 -7.35
N GLY A 111 -3.89 2.49 -6.49
CA GLY A 111 -3.26 2.87 -5.24
C GLY A 111 -2.73 4.29 -5.19
N ASN A 112 -2.18 4.65 -4.03
CA ASN A 112 -1.78 6.02 -3.76
C ASN A 112 -0.54 6.47 -4.55
N GLN A 113 0.47 5.59 -4.69
CA GLN A 113 1.72 5.98 -5.35
C GLN A 113 1.53 6.24 -6.86
N PRO A 114 0.83 5.37 -7.64
CA PRO A 114 0.54 5.67 -9.04
C PRO A 114 -0.33 6.94 -9.22
N LEU A 115 -1.26 7.22 -8.31
CA LEU A 115 -2.03 8.48 -8.33
C LEU A 115 -1.11 9.70 -8.17
N LEU A 116 -0.16 9.67 -7.23
CA LEU A 116 0.81 10.75 -7.06
C LEU A 116 1.70 10.92 -8.29
N VAL A 117 2.09 9.83 -8.95
CA VAL A 117 2.80 9.90 -10.24
C VAL A 117 1.93 10.62 -11.27
N GLY A 118 0.66 10.24 -11.39
CA GLY A 118 -0.28 10.90 -12.31
C GLY A 118 -0.39 12.41 -12.09
N ARG A 119 -0.41 12.85 -10.82
CA ARG A 119 -0.39 14.29 -10.45
C ARG A 119 0.90 15.00 -10.86
N ALA A 120 2.01 14.29 -10.85
CA ALA A 120 3.33 14.83 -11.19
C ALA A 120 3.62 14.81 -12.69
N LEU A 121 2.77 14.17 -13.52
CA LEU A 121 2.92 14.21 -14.98
C LEU A 121 2.70 15.62 -15.52
N PRO A 122 3.38 16.00 -16.63
CA PRO A 122 3.28 17.34 -17.20
C PRO A 122 1.86 17.62 -17.75
N ALA A 123 1.27 18.71 -17.30
CA ALA A 123 -0.09 19.12 -17.70
C ALA A 123 -0.16 19.77 -19.09
N ASP A 124 0.96 20.12 -19.68
CA ASP A 124 1.12 20.77 -20.99
C ASP A 124 1.28 19.77 -22.15
N ARG A 125 1.34 18.47 -21.86
CA ARG A 125 1.42 17.39 -22.85
C ARG A 125 0.08 16.70 -23.04
N ASP A 126 -0.20 16.29 -24.26
CA ASP A 126 -1.32 15.40 -24.58
C ASP A 126 -0.96 13.97 -24.15
N LEU A 127 -1.63 13.44 -23.13
CA LEU A 127 -1.40 12.13 -22.59
C LEU A 127 -2.67 11.29 -22.57
N THR A 128 -2.55 10.03 -22.95
CA THR A 128 -3.58 9.02 -22.72
C THR A 128 -3.21 8.22 -21.46
N ILE A 129 -4.00 8.36 -20.42
CA ILE A 129 -3.84 7.62 -19.16
C ILE A 129 -4.77 6.42 -19.17
N VAL A 130 -4.22 5.24 -19.07
CA VAL A 130 -4.94 3.99 -18.86
C VAL A 130 -4.84 3.63 -17.38
N THR A 131 -5.94 3.36 -16.71
CA THR A 131 -5.89 3.03 -15.29
C THR A 131 -7.00 2.08 -14.87
N THR A 132 -6.71 1.23 -13.88
CA THR A 132 -7.71 0.42 -13.17
C THR A 132 -8.26 1.14 -11.94
N SER A 133 -7.68 2.29 -11.55
CA SER A 133 -8.01 3.06 -10.35
C SER A 133 -9.13 4.06 -10.61
N LEU A 134 -10.29 3.90 -9.98
CA LEU A 134 -11.35 4.92 -10.07
C LEU A 134 -10.94 6.28 -9.50
N PRO A 135 -10.25 6.38 -8.34
CA PRO A 135 -9.76 7.66 -7.84
C PRO A 135 -8.82 8.36 -8.81
N THR A 136 -7.87 7.62 -9.41
CA THR A 136 -6.95 8.15 -10.42
C THR A 136 -7.70 8.66 -11.65
N ALA A 137 -8.68 7.88 -12.11
CA ALA A 137 -9.48 8.27 -13.28
C ALA A 137 -10.28 9.55 -13.04
N VAL A 138 -10.98 9.64 -11.90
CA VAL A 138 -11.80 10.83 -11.56
C VAL A 138 -10.94 12.08 -11.47
N GLU A 139 -9.77 11.96 -10.85
CA GLU A 139 -8.90 13.12 -10.65
C GLU A 139 -8.24 13.59 -11.94
N LEU A 140 -7.68 12.67 -12.72
CA LEU A 140 -6.92 13.04 -13.93
C LEU A 140 -7.82 13.38 -15.13
N ALA A 141 -9.08 12.93 -15.15
CA ALA A 141 -10.04 13.29 -16.19
C ALA A 141 -10.40 14.78 -16.18
N ALA A 142 -10.09 15.51 -15.11
CA ALA A 142 -10.26 16.97 -15.05
C ALA A 142 -9.14 17.74 -15.79
N GLY A 143 -8.05 17.07 -16.17
CA GLY A 143 -6.93 17.68 -16.89
C GLY A 143 -7.30 18.08 -18.33
N PRO A 144 -6.91 19.29 -18.78
CA PRO A 144 -7.36 19.82 -20.10
C PRO A 144 -6.74 19.08 -21.30
N ARG A 145 -5.64 18.39 -21.11
CA ARG A 145 -4.88 17.66 -22.14
C ARG A 145 -4.72 16.17 -21.84
N THR A 146 -5.57 15.64 -20.98
CA THR A 146 -5.50 14.24 -20.55
C THR A 146 -6.73 13.48 -21.03
N THR A 147 -6.50 12.44 -21.81
CA THR A 147 -7.52 11.44 -22.12
C THR A 147 -7.40 10.31 -21.10
N VAL A 148 -8.48 9.99 -20.40
CA VAL A 148 -8.47 8.90 -19.42
C VAL A 148 -9.29 7.71 -19.91
N ILE A 149 -8.66 6.54 -19.96
CA ILE A 149 -9.30 5.26 -20.25
C ILE A 149 -9.35 4.45 -18.94
N VAL A 150 -10.57 4.21 -18.44
CA VAL A 150 -10.77 3.38 -17.26
C VAL A 150 -10.89 1.92 -17.69
N VAL A 151 -10.00 1.08 -17.18
CA VAL A 151 -10.10 -0.37 -17.33
C VAL A 151 -11.20 -0.88 -16.41
N GLY A 152 -12.27 -1.40 -16.97
CA GLY A 152 -13.43 -1.90 -16.23
C GLY A 152 -13.17 -3.25 -15.58
N GLY A 153 -14.03 -3.60 -14.62
CA GLY A 153 -13.95 -4.86 -13.88
C GLY A 153 -14.74 -4.79 -12.57
N ARG A 154 -14.53 -5.78 -11.70
CA ARG A 154 -15.08 -5.75 -10.34
C ARG A 154 -14.26 -4.78 -9.49
N VAL A 155 -14.91 -3.79 -8.92
CA VAL A 155 -14.24 -2.78 -8.09
C VAL A 155 -14.00 -3.33 -6.68
N ARG A 156 -12.78 -3.23 -6.20
CA ARG A 156 -12.39 -3.58 -4.83
C ARG A 156 -12.72 -2.43 -3.88
N PRO A 157 -13.41 -2.68 -2.76
CA PRO A 157 -13.80 -1.61 -1.84
C PRO A 157 -12.61 -0.94 -1.13
N THR A 158 -11.48 -1.65 -0.96
CA THR A 158 -10.30 -1.14 -0.22
C THR A 158 -9.53 -0.09 -0.99
N THR A 159 -9.34 -0.29 -2.31
CA THR A 159 -8.51 0.57 -3.18
C THR A 159 -9.30 1.32 -4.23
N LEU A 160 -10.56 0.92 -4.45
CA LEU A 160 -11.39 1.33 -5.57
C LEU A 160 -10.73 1.05 -6.94
N GLY A 161 -9.91 -0.01 -6.99
CA GLY A 161 -9.31 -0.54 -8.20
C GLY A 161 -10.17 -1.60 -8.86
N ALA A 162 -10.22 -1.63 -10.18
CA ALA A 162 -10.90 -2.64 -10.96
C ALA A 162 -10.02 -3.87 -11.15
N VAL A 163 -10.56 -5.05 -10.91
CA VAL A 163 -9.88 -6.35 -11.00
C VAL A 163 -10.73 -7.36 -11.75
N ASP A 164 -10.24 -8.57 -11.91
CA ASP A 164 -10.81 -9.79 -12.48
C ASP A 164 -10.62 -9.94 -14.00
N THR A 165 -11.33 -10.92 -14.58
CA THR A 165 -11.21 -11.29 -15.98
C THR A 165 -11.57 -10.16 -16.97
N TRP A 166 -12.50 -9.27 -16.60
CA TRP A 166 -12.84 -8.13 -17.46
C TRP A 166 -11.66 -7.15 -17.53
N ALA A 167 -11.06 -6.83 -16.38
CA ALA A 167 -9.90 -5.96 -16.31
C ALA A 167 -8.71 -6.52 -17.10
N THR A 168 -8.34 -7.79 -16.89
CA THR A 168 -7.22 -8.43 -17.60
C THR A 168 -7.46 -8.52 -19.09
N ARG A 169 -8.68 -8.87 -19.54
CA ARG A 169 -9.01 -8.94 -20.97
C ARG A 169 -8.98 -7.59 -21.66
N MET A 170 -9.46 -6.53 -21.00
CA MET A 170 -9.43 -5.18 -21.55
C MET A 170 -8.00 -4.68 -21.64
N LEU A 171 -7.24 -4.81 -20.55
CA LEU A 171 -5.85 -4.35 -20.45
C LEU A 171 -4.93 -5.11 -21.43
N GLY A 172 -5.09 -6.42 -21.57
CA GLY A 172 -4.30 -7.25 -22.48
C GLY A 172 -4.53 -6.97 -23.98
N ARG A 173 -5.41 -6.04 -24.34
CA ARG A 173 -5.61 -5.53 -25.69
C ARG A 173 -5.04 -4.13 -25.89
N MET A 174 -4.34 -3.60 -24.90
CA MET A 174 -3.70 -2.30 -24.90
C MET A 174 -2.18 -2.49 -24.91
N GLU A 175 -1.47 -1.49 -25.39
CA GLU A 175 -0.01 -1.47 -25.41
C GLU A 175 0.48 -0.09 -24.96
N PRO A 176 0.39 0.21 -23.63
CA PRO A 176 0.88 1.49 -23.13
C PRO A 176 2.41 1.59 -23.30
N ASP A 177 2.88 2.80 -23.61
CA ASP A 177 4.31 3.06 -23.78
C ASP A 177 5.07 2.90 -22.46
N LEU A 178 4.42 3.24 -21.35
CA LEU A 178 5.01 3.24 -20.01
C LEU A 178 3.97 2.79 -18.97
N ALA A 179 4.40 1.96 -18.01
CA ALA A 179 3.58 1.55 -16.90
C ALA A 179 4.21 1.94 -15.56
N PHE A 180 3.45 2.64 -14.71
CA PHE A 180 3.82 2.89 -13.32
C PHE A 180 3.02 1.96 -12.41
N MET A 181 3.74 1.02 -11.82
CA MET A 181 3.16 -0.03 -10.98
C MET A 181 3.27 0.30 -9.50
N GLY A 182 2.20 0.01 -8.76
CA GLY A 182 2.23 0.03 -7.30
C GLY A 182 2.56 -1.35 -6.73
N ALA A 183 3.16 -1.39 -5.53
CA ALA A 183 3.38 -2.62 -4.79
C ALA A 183 3.09 -2.43 -3.31
N ASN A 184 2.61 -3.48 -2.64
CA ASN A 184 2.48 -3.50 -1.19
C ASN A 184 3.82 -3.83 -0.52
N GLY A 185 4.65 -4.57 -1.21
CA GLY A 185 6.01 -4.94 -0.79
C GLY A 185 6.80 -5.48 -1.97
N ILE A 186 8.10 -5.55 -1.77
CA ILE A 186 9.06 -6.16 -2.72
C ILE A 186 9.88 -7.16 -1.91
N THR A 187 10.01 -8.39 -2.39
CA THR A 187 10.86 -9.41 -1.78
C THR A 187 12.33 -9.14 -2.07
N ASP A 188 13.25 -9.77 -1.31
CA ASP A 188 14.69 -9.59 -1.50
C ASP A 188 15.17 -10.04 -2.89
N ASP A 189 14.46 -10.95 -3.54
CA ASP A 189 14.68 -11.42 -4.90
C ASP A 189 13.91 -10.62 -5.98
N GLY A 190 13.26 -9.51 -5.58
CA GLY A 190 12.67 -8.54 -6.50
C GLY A 190 11.23 -8.80 -6.93
N TRP A 191 10.52 -9.76 -6.32
CA TRP A 191 9.11 -9.99 -6.62
C TRP A 191 8.20 -8.96 -5.97
N LEU A 192 7.24 -8.44 -6.73
CA LEU A 192 6.16 -7.62 -6.20
C LEU A 192 5.16 -8.49 -5.45
N THR A 193 4.77 -8.07 -4.24
CA THR A 193 3.81 -8.81 -3.41
C THR A 193 2.44 -8.14 -3.43
N PRO A 194 1.50 -8.61 -4.24
CA PRO A 194 0.11 -8.15 -4.20
C PRO A 194 -0.66 -8.86 -3.08
N PRO A 195 -1.67 -8.20 -2.48
CA PRO A 195 -2.44 -8.76 -1.37
C PRO A 195 -3.48 -9.80 -1.80
N ASP A 196 -3.76 -9.90 -3.09
CA ASP A 196 -4.89 -10.65 -3.66
C ASP A 196 -4.51 -11.19 -5.04
N PRO A 197 -4.81 -12.46 -5.35
CA PRO A 197 -4.51 -13.07 -6.66
C PRO A 197 -5.15 -12.33 -7.85
N THR A 198 -6.32 -11.72 -7.67
CA THR A 198 -6.97 -10.96 -8.75
C THR A 198 -6.23 -9.67 -9.05
N VAL A 199 -5.64 -9.04 -8.04
CA VAL A 199 -4.72 -7.90 -8.20
C VAL A 199 -3.44 -8.34 -8.88
N ALA A 200 -2.88 -9.50 -8.50
CA ALA A 200 -1.69 -10.07 -9.13
C ALA A 200 -1.89 -10.25 -10.63
N ALA A 201 -3.02 -10.84 -11.05
CA ALA A 201 -3.33 -11.09 -12.46
C ALA A 201 -3.42 -9.79 -13.28
N VAL A 202 -4.00 -8.72 -12.72
CA VAL A 202 -4.05 -7.42 -13.40
C VAL A 202 -2.65 -6.82 -13.54
N LYS A 203 -1.84 -6.87 -12.48
CA LYS A 203 -0.45 -6.35 -12.51
C LYS A 203 0.43 -7.13 -13.49
N GLU A 204 0.34 -8.45 -13.52
CA GLU A 204 1.04 -9.31 -14.47
C GLU A 204 0.65 -8.94 -15.90
N THR A 205 -0.66 -8.74 -16.16
CA THR A 205 -1.16 -8.32 -17.47
C THR A 205 -0.59 -6.95 -17.86
N ALA A 206 -0.59 -5.98 -16.94
CA ALA A 206 -0.05 -4.64 -17.18
C ALA A 206 1.44 -4.68 -17.53
N LEU A 207 2.23 -5.44 -16.76
CA LEU A 207 3.67 -5.63 -17.01
C LEU A 207 3.93 -6.33 -18.34
N GLY A 208 3.05 -7.26 -18.75
CA GLY A 208 3.20 -8.00 -20.00
C GLY A 208 2.80 -7.22 -21.25
N CYS A 209 1.95 -6.18 -21.13
CA CYS A 209 1.48 -5.42 -22.28
C CYS A 209 2.15 -4.04 -22.43
N ALA A 210 2.79 -3.51 -21.40
CA ALA A 210 3.51 -2.25 -21.48
C ALA A 210 4.88 -2.43 -22.16
N ARG A 211 5.30 -1.41 -22.92
CA ARG A 211 6.62 -1.42 -23.58
C ARG A 211 7.76 -1.18 -22.60
N ARG A 212 7.51 -0.42 -21.51
CA ARG A 212 8.48 -0.09 -20.47
C ARG A 212 7.79 0.09 -19.12
#